data_93c9a8e769f35d19eab13bd534561a1f
#
_entry.id   93c9a8e769f35d19eab13bd534561a1f
#
_cell.length_a   1.000
_cell.length_b   1.000
_cell.length_c   1.000
_cell.angle_alpha   90.00
_cell.angle_beta   90.00
_cell.angle_gamma   90.00
#
_symmetry.space_group_name_H-M   'P 1'
#
loop_
_entity.id
_entity.type
_entity.pdbx_description
1 polymer ?
#
loop_
_entity_poly.entity_id
_entity_poly.type
_entity_poly.pdbx_seq_one_letter_code
_entity_poly.pdbx_strand_id
1 'polypeptide(L)'
;LATPSAYLKTFLEPLTVSLKDKFVVSAIKGIVPGDYKTIVEYIHDHYRLSYKQIGIFTGPSHAEEVSRGKLSYLTVVCTDPGNARSLGAKFATDYIHLSYSTDLYGIEYAAILKNIYALSVGIAVGLGYGDNFLAVLIANSAGEMRRFLEESYPAERDTLVSGYLGDLLVTCY
;
A
#
# COMPACT_ATOMS: atom_id res chain seq x y z
N LEU A 1 -6.89 7.30 -7.49
CA LEU A 1 -7.94 6.65 -6.71
C LEU A 1 -7.60 6.77 -5.22
N ALA A 2 -8.51 7.34 -4.42
CA ALA A 2 -8.31 7.61 -3.01
C ALA A 2 -9.65 7.52 -2.26
N THR A 3 -10.29 6.35 -2.33
CA THR A 3 -11.54 6.04 -1.62
C THR A 3 -11.34 4.75 -0.83
N PRO A 4 -12.13 4.45 0.22
CA PRO A 4 -12.08 3.12 0.83
C PRO A 4 -12.40 2.03 -0.21
N SER A 5 -11.69 0.90 -0.17
CA SER A 5 -11.83 -0.20 -1.14
C SER A 5 -13.28 -0.70 -1.28
N ALA A 6 -14.04 -0.66 -0.19
CA ALA A 6 -15.46 -1.05 -0.16
C ALA A 6 -16.35 -0.23 -1.12
N TYR A 7 -15.96 1.00 -1.43
CA TYR A 7 -16.72 1.91 -2.29
C TYR A 7 -16.14 2.06 -3.70
N LEU A 8 -15.05 1.37 -4.02
CA LEU A 8 -14.37 1.54 -5.31
C LEU A 8 -15.32 1.31 -6.50
N LYS A 9 -16.10 0.23 -6.48
CA LYS A 9 -17.04 -0.09 -7.57
C LYS A 9 -18.06 1.02 -7.76
N THR A 10 -18.73 1.45 -6.69
CA THR A 10 -19.73 2.52 -6.72
C THR A 10 -19.14 3.84 -7.21
N PHE A 11 -17.87 4.13 -6.84
CA PHE A 11 -17.18 5.34 -7.30
C PHE A 11 -16.83 5.30 -8.79
N LEU A 12 -16.54 4.11 -9.32
CA LEU A 12 -16.18 3.94 -10.72
C LEU A 12 -17.38 3.67 -11.63
N GLU A 13 -18.54 3.29 -11.09
CA GLU A 13 -19.75 3.00 -11.84
C GLU A 13 -20.17 4.14 -12.79
N PRO A 14 -20.18 5.44 -12.38
CA PRO A 14 -20.54 6.53 -13.28
C PRO A 14 -19.46 6.91 -14.29
N LEU A 15 -18.32 6.22 -14.29
CA LEU A 15 -17.21 6.55 -15.19
C LEU A 15 -17.52 6.09 -16.61
N THR A 16 -17.84 7.03 -17.48
CA THR A 16 -18.18 6.78 -18.90
C THR A 16 -16.99 6.96 -19.86
N VAL A 17 -15.89 7.54 -19.38
CA VAL A 17 -14.70 7.80 -20.20
C VAL A 17 -13.74 6.61 -20.18
N SER A 18 -13.09 6.38 -21.33
CA SER A 18 -12.06 5.35 -21.43
C SER A 18 -10.83 5.70 -20.61
N LEU A 19 -10.30 4.73 -19.88
CA LEU A 19 -9.03 4.86 -19.16
C LEU A 19 -7.82 4.38 -19.97
N LYS A 20 -8.02 3.92 -21.21
CA LYS A 20 -6.98 3.25 -22.02
C LYS A 20 -5.68 4.08 -22.16
N ASP A 21 -5.82 5.40 -22.27
CA ASP A 21 -4.69 6.32 -22.44
C ASP A 21 -4.35 7.07 -21.14
N LYS A 22 -4.82 6.55 -20.00
CA LYS A 22 -4.57 7.16 -18.70
C LYS A 22 -3.57 6.34 -17.89
N PHE A 23 -2.82 7.02 -17.05
CA PHE A 23 -2.06 6.40 -15.98
C PHE A 23 -2.90 6.49 -14.70
N VAL A 24 -3.32 5.33 -14.18
CA VAL A 24 -4.18 5.25 -13.00
C VAL A 24 -3.33 5.02 -11.77
N VAL A 25 -3.52 5.84 -10.75
CA VAL A 25 -2.78 5.76 -9.49
C VAL A 25 -3.73 5.46 -8.35
N SER A 26 -3.38 4.47 -7.55
CA SER A 26 -4.14 4.08 -6.36
C SER A 26 -3.35 4.41 -5.08
N ALA A 27 -4.03 5.03 -4.14
CA ALA A 27 -3.62 5.13 -2.73
C ALA A 27 -4.54 4.28 -1.82
N ILE A 28 -5.39 3.45 -2.44
CA ILE A 28 -6.37 2.62 -1.73
C ILE A 28 -5.66 1.41 -1.12
N LYS A 29 -6.02 1.09 0.12
CA LYS A 29 -5.55 -0.10 0.83
C LYS A 29 -6.71 -1.05 1.03
N GLY A 30 -6.50 -2.34 0.77
CA GLY A 30 -7.52 -3.36 0.91
C GLY A 30 -7.80 -4.12 -0.39
N ILE A 31 -8.80 -4.97 -0.33
CA ILE A 31 -9.30 -5.77 -1.47
C ILE A 31 -10.66 -5.25 -1.93
N VAL A 32 -11.02 -5.54 -3.17
CA VAL A 32 -12.32 -5.19 -3.76
C VAL A 32 -13.36 -6.22 -3.30
N PRO A 33 -14.40 -5.81 -2.56
CA PRO A 33 -15.42 -6.73 -2.07
C PRO A 33 -16.14 -7.46 -3.21
N GLY A 34 -16.35 -8.76 -3.01
CA GLY A 34 -17.03 -9.63 -3.98
C GLY A 34 -16.13 -10.17 -5.09
N ASP A 35 -15.11 -9.43 -5.54
CA ASP A 35 -14.12 -9.93 -6.49
C ASP A 35 -12.91 -10.57 -5.81
N TYR A 36 -12.65 -10.23 -4.55
CA TYR A 36 -11.51 -10.67 -3.75
C TYR A 36 -10.14 -10.38 -4.42
N LYS A 37 -10.12 -9.37 -5.29
CA LYS A 37 -8.93 -8.89 -6.00
C LYS A 37 -8.31 -7.71 -5.29
N THR A 38 -7.01 -7.53 -5.46
CA THR A 38 -6.36 -6.28 -5.11
C THR A 38 -6.88 -5.16 -6.02
N ILE A 39 -6.62 -3.91 -5.65
CA ILE A 39 -7.09 -2.76 -6.45
C ILE A 39 -6.46 -2.77 -7.84
N VAL A 40 -5.16 -3.11 -7.90
CA VAL A 40 -4.43 -3.17 -9.17
C VAL A 40 -4.96 -4.28 -10.09
N GLU A 41 -5.21 -5.47 -9.55
CA GLU A 41 -5.81 -6.58 -10.30
C GLU A 41 -7.21 -6.22 -10.82
N TYR A 42 -8.03 -5.60 -9.97
CA TYR A 42 -9.37 -5.17 -10.36
C TYR A 42 -9.32 -4.15 -11.51
N ILE A 43 -8.46 -3.14 -11.39
CA ILE A 43 -8.31 -2.10 -12.42
C ILE A 43 -7.76 -2.71 -13.72
N HIS A 44 -6.77 -3.59 -13.63
CA HIS A 44 -6.21 -4.31 -14.77
C HIS A 44 -7.30 -5.09 -15.53
N ASP A 45 -8.06 -5.92 -14.82
CA ASP A 45 -9.03 -6.83 -15.43
C ASP A 45 -10.28 -6.10 -15.94
N HIS A 46 -10.81 -5.18 -15.14
CA HIS A 46 -12.06 -4.49 -15.46
C HIS A 46 -11.91 -3.43 -16.54
N TYR A 47 -10.82 -2.65 -16.48
CA TYR A 47 -10.55 -1.58 -17.44
C TYR A 47 -9.54 -1.95 -18.52
N ARG A 48 -9.03 -3.16 -18.50
CA ARG A 48 -8.03 -3.71 -19.45
C ARG A 48 -6.78 -2.82 -19.57
N LEU A 49 -6.35 -2.24 -18.46
CA LEU A 49 -5.13 -1.46 -18.39
C LEU A 49 -3.91 -2.38 -18.20
N SER A 50 -2.82 -2.06 -18.88
CA SER A 50 -1.54 -2.70 -18.60
C SER A 50 -1.07 -2.36 -17.19
N TYR A 51 -0.41 -3.30 -16.51
CA TYR A 51 0.24 -3.04 -15.21
C TYR A 51 1.25 -1.88 -15.26
N LYS A 52 1.81 -1.58 -16.44
CA LYS A 52 2.67 -0.40 -16.64
C LYS A 52 1.92 0.93 -16.55
N GLN A 53 0.60 0.91 -16.70
CA GLN A 53 -0.27 2.08 -16.60
C GLN A 53 -0.91 2.23 -15.21
N ILE A 54 -0.58 1.35 -14.28
CA ILE A 54 -1.14 1.37 -12.93
C ILE A 54 -0.01 1.61 -11.94
N GLY A 55 -0.16 2.64 -11.13
CA GLY A 55 0.77 2.97 -10.04
C GLY A 55 0.12 2.89 -8.68
N ILE A 56 0.93 2.72 -7.65
CA ILE A 56 0.48 2.74 -6.25
C ILE A 56 1.29 3.79 -5.49
N PHE A 57 0.63 4.51 -4.60
CA PHE A 57 1.26 5.25 -3.51
C PHE A 57 1.00 4.56 -2.18
N THR A 58 2.07 4.32 -1.42
CA THR A 58 2.01 3.69 -0.09
C THR A 58 3.13 4.21 0.80
N GLY A 59 3.18 3.75 2.04
CA GLY A 59 4.22 4.08 3.00
C GLY A 59 3.72 4.89 4.20
N PRO A 60 4.57 5.11 5.20
CA PRO A 60 4.25 5.83 6.43
C PRO A 60 3.98 7.32 6.14
N SER A 61 2.71 7.69 6.09
CA SER A 61 2.29 9.04 5.70
C SER A 61 0.92 9.40 6.29
N HIS A 62 0.88 9.68 7.59
CA HIS A 62 -0.35 10.21 8.21
C HIS A 62 -0.71 11.58 7.62
N ALA A 63 -1.96 11.75 7.20
CA ALA A 63 -2.42 12.96 6.51
C ALA A 63 -2.20 14.23 7.35
N GLU A 64 -2.39 14.14 8.67
CA GLU A 64 -2.17 15.24 9.62
C GLU A 64 -0.70 15.67 9.68
N GLU A 65 0.22 14.74 9.60
CA GLU A 65 1.66 15.03 9.59
C GLU A 65 2.09 15.61 8.25
N VAL A 66 1.68 15.01 7.16
CA VAL A 66 1.94 15.51 5.80
C VAL A 66 1.40 16.92 5.63
N SER A 67 0.19 17.21 6.10
CA SER A 67 -0.44 18.54 6.02
C SER A 67 0.31 19.62 6.81
N ARG A 68 1.07 19.20 7.83
CA ARG A 68 1.94 20.08 8.65
C ARG A 68 3.38 20.16 8.15
N GLY A 69 3.67 19.60 6.98
CA GLY A 69 5.03 19.57 6.41
C GLY A 69 6.01 18.71 7.20
N LYS A 70 5.53 17.70 7.92
CA LYS A 70 6.39 16.74 8.62
C LYS A 70 7.05 15.79 7.63
N LEU A 71 8.30 15.44 7.91
CA LEU A 71 9.08 14.54 7.09
C LEU A 71 8.33 13.21 6.89
N SER A 72 8.06 12.87 5.64
CA SER A 72 7.25 11.71 5.26
C SER A 72 7.95 10.91 4.16
N TYR A 73 7.80 9.60 4.21
CA TYR A 73 8.44 8.68 3.27
C TYR A 73 7.37 7.88 2.53
N LEU A 74 7.24 8.12 1.23
CA LEU A 74 6.31 7.39 0.38
C LEU A 74 7.06 6.46 -0.56
N THR A 75 6.43 5.33 -0.86
CA THR A 75 6.87 4.43 -1.91
C THR A 75 5.93 4.54 -3.11
N VAL A 76 6.51 4.83 -4.26
CA VAL A 76 5.82 4.83 -5.55
C VAL A 76 6.08 3.50 -6.23
N VAL A 77 5.03 2.79 -6.58
CA VAL A 77 5.14 1.45 -7.18
C VAL A 77 4.53 1.44 -8.56
N CYS A 78 5.26 0.92 -9.53
CA CYS A 78 4.77 0.63 -10.88
C CYS A 78 5.71 -0.38 -11.52
N THR A 79 5.18 -1.34 -12.29
CA THR A 79 6.02 -2.32 -13.02
C THR A 79 6.96 -1.67 -14.03
N ASP A 80 6.67 -0.45 -14.47
CA ASP A 80 7.58 0.35 -15.29
C ASP A 80 8.31 1.39 -14.41
N PRO A 81 9.65 1.27 -14.23
CA PRO A 81 10.40 2.19 -13.38
C PRO A 81 10.39 3.64 -13.89
N GLY A 82 10.27 3.84 -15.20
CA GLY A 82 10.19 5.18 -15.80
C GLY A 82 8.90 5.89 -15.41
N ASN A 83 7.78 5.16 -15.46
CA ASN A 83 6.48 5.66 -15.04
C ASN A 83 6.44 5.92 -13.52
N ALA A 84 7.05 5.05 -12.71
CA ALA A 84 7.15 5.27 -11.28
C ALA A 84 7.92 6.57 -10.96
N ARG A 85 9.06 6.80 -11.60
CA ARG A 85 9.86 8.02 -11.42
C ARG A 85 9.14 9.27 -11.89
N SER A 86 8.50 9.21 -13.08
CA SER A 86 7.72 10.31 -13.63
C SER A 86 6.55 10.70 -12.73
N LEU A 87 5.89 9.71 -12.13
CA LEU A 87 4.84 9.93 -11.15
C LEU A 87 5.40 10.56 -9.88
N GLY A 88 6.45 9.98 -9.31
CA GLY A 88 7.06 10.46 -8.08
C GLY A 88 7.53 11.91 -8.17
N ALA A 89 8.15 12.29 -9.29
CA ALA A 89 8.63 13.66 -9.51
C ALA A 89 7.53 14.75 -9.35
N LYS A 90 6.26 14.36 -9.44
CA LYS A 90 5.12 15.28 -9.26
C LYS A 90 4.73 15.45 -7.78
N PHE A 91 5.22 14.60 -6.88
CA PHE A 91 4.84 14.56 -5.47
C PHE A 91 6.00 14.79 -4.51
N ALA A 92 7.24 14.76 -5.01
CA ALA A 92 8.42 15.07 -4.21
C ALA A 92 8.39 16.53 -3.74
N THR A 93 8.67 16.74 -2.45
CA THR A 93 8.80 18.06 -1.82
C THR A 93 9.96 18.02 -0.83
N ASP A 94 10.23 19.13 -0.16
CA ASP A 94 11.28 19.20 0.88
C ASP A 94 11.00 18.28 2.08
N TYR A 95 9.75 17.89 2.29
CA TYR A 95 9.31 17.03 3.40
C TYR A 95 8.69 15.70 2.95
N ILE A 96 8.53 15.45 1.65
CA ILE A 96 8.09 14.17 1.10
C ILE A 96 9.23 13.54 0.31
N HIS A 97 9.82 12.51 0.91
CA HIS A 97 10.85 11.70 0.28
C HIS A 97 10.24 10.46 -0.36
N LEU A 98 10.73 10.12 -1.56
CA LEU A 98 10.16 9.03 -2.35
C LEU A 98 11.17 7.89 -2.52
N SER A 99 10.70 6.68 -2.34
CA SER A 99 11.32 5.45 -2.80
C SER A 99 10.52 4.84 -3.94
N TYR A 100 11.11 3.93 -4.69
CA TYR A 100 10.50 3.34 -5.88
C TYR A 100 10.58 1.83 -5.82
N SER A 101 9.52 1.15 -6.24
CA SER A 101 9.45 -0.30 -6.33
C SER A 101 8.73 -0.73 -7.61
N THR A 102 9.05 -1.93 -8.08
CA THR A 102 8.28 -2.59 -9.17
C THR A 102 7.39 -3.71 -8.64
N ASP A 103 7.44 -4.01 -7.34
CA ASP A 103 6.70 -5.08 -6.69
C ASP A 103 5.26 -4.66 -6.36
N LEU A 104 4.39 -4.64 -7.37
CA LEU A 104 2.98 -4.28 -7.19
C LEU A 104 2.28 -5.20 -6.20
N TYR A 105 2.40 -6.52 -6.38
CA TYR A 105 1.71 -7.50 -5.54
C TYR A 105 2.19 -7.47 -4.11
N GLY A 106 3.51 -7.50 -3.89
CA GLY A 106 4.08 -7.49 -2.56
C GLY A 106 3.65 -6.26 -1.76
N ILE A 107 3.67 -5.10 -2.37
CA ILE A 107 3.28 -3.83 -1.72
C ILE A 107 1.76 -3.78 -1.44
N GLU A 108 0.91 -4.22 -2.37
CA GLU A 108 -0.54 -4.24 -2.12
C GLU A 108 -0.91 -5.19 -0.99
N TYR A 109 -0.39 -6.41 -1.01
CA TYR A 109 -0.65 -7.38 0.06
C TYR A 109 -0.05 -6.96 1.40
N ALA A 110 1.13 -6.35 1.41
CA ALA A 110 1.69 -5.77 2.63
C ALA A 110 0.76 -4.70 3.23
N ALA A 111 0.21 -3.82 2.38
CA ALA A 111 -0.75 -2.78 2.81
C ALA A 111 -2.10 -3.35 3.29
N ILE A 112 -2.50 -4.54 2.84
CA ILE A 112 -3.67 -5.26 3.34
C ILE A 112 -3.36 -5.88 4.70
N LEU A 113 -2.27 -6.68 4.77
CA LEU A 113 -1.88 -7.44 5.94
C LEU A 113 -1.56 -6.54 7.14
N LYS A 114 -0.90 -5.40 6.93
CA LYS A 114 -0.58 -4.47 8.02
C LYS A 114 -1.81 -4.04 8.82
N ASN A 115 -2.97 -3.87 8.16
CA ASN A 115 -4.20 -3.47 8.84
C ASN A 115 -4.74 -4.60 9.73
N ILE A 116 -4.57 -5.86 9.31
CA ILE A 116 -4.92 -7.04 10.12
C ILE A 116 -4.01 -7.11 11.36
N TYR A 117 -2.71 -6.90 11.15
CA TYR A 117 -1.74 -6.92 12.24
C TYR A 117 -1.93 -5.75 13.21
N ALA A 118 -2.21 -4.55 12.69
CA ALA A 118 -2.52 -3.38 13.53
C ALA A 118 -3.76 -3.62 14.40
N LEU A 119 -4.78 -4.29 13.87
CA LEU A 119 -5.94 -4.71 14.65
C LEU A 119 -5.53 -5.64 15.80
N SER A 120 -4.66 -6.63 15.56
CA SER A 120 -4.17 -7.53 16.61
C SER A 120 -3.37 -6.79 17.68
N VAL A 121 -2.54 -5.81 17.29
CA VAL A 121 -1.80 -4.94 18.22
C VAL A 121 -2.79 -4.09 19.05
N GLY A 122 -3.79 -3.47 18.41
CA GLY A 122 -4.82 -2.71 19.11
C GLY A 122 -5.60 -3.54 20.14
N ILE A 123 -5.94 -4.79 19.80
CA ILE A 123 -6.57 -5.74 20.75
C ILE A 123 -5.62 -6.00 21.92
N ALA A 124 -4.35 -6.27 21.68
CA ALA A 124 -3.37 -6.53 22.74
C ALA A 124 -3.21 -5.32 23.67
N VAL A 125 -3.15 -4.11 23.13
CA VAL A 125 -3.15 -2.85 23.91
C VAL A 125 -4.41 -2.74 24.77
N GLY A 126 -5.58 -2.99 24.19
CA GLY A 126 -6.86 -2.95 24.91
C GLY A 126 -6.97 -3.99 26.04
N LEU A 127 -6.25 -5.11 25.92
CA LEU A 127 -6.14 -6.16 26.97
C LEU A 127 -5.05 -5.86 28.01
N GLY A 128 -4.31 -4.74 27.89
CA GLY A 128 -3.30 -4.32 28.85
C GLY A 128 -1.92 -4.99 28.68
N TYR A 129 -1.62 -5.56 27.53
CA TYR A 129 -0.26 -6.07 27.24
C TYR A 129 0.72 -4.90 27.12
N GLY A 130 1.92 -5.09 27.67
CA GLY A 130 2.96 -4.07 27.67
C GLY A 130 3.85 -4.08 26.42
N ASP A 131 4.72 -3.07 26.31
CA ASP A 131 5.56 -2.80 25.14
C ASP A 131 6.46 -4.00 24.72
N ASN A 132 6.93 -4.79 25.68
CA ASN A 132 7.74 -5.99 25.37
C ASN A 132 6.94 -6.99 24.52
N PHE A 133 5.67 -7.22 24.88
CA PHE A 133 4.80 -8.10 24.11
C PHE A 133 4.46 -7.50 22.75
N LEU A 134 4.14 -6.22 22.70
CA LEU A 134 3.80 -5.52 21.46
C LEU A 134 4.97 -5.53 20.46
N ALA A 135 6.20 -5.33 20.92
CA ALA A 135 7.39 -5.41 20.09
C ALA A 135 7.54 -6.81 19.44
N VAL A 136 7.32 -7.88 20.23
CA VAL A 136 7.38 -9.25 19.73
C VAL A 136 6.23 -9.55 18.77
N LEU A 137 5.02 -9.08 19.07
CA LEU A 137 3.85 -9.25 18.21
C LEU A 137 4.07 -8.58 16.84
N ILE A 138 4.58 -7.34 16.81
CA ILE A 138 4.88 -6.61 15.57
C ILE A 138 6.01 -7.31 14.78
N ALA A 139 7.07 -7.75 15.45
CA ALA A 139 8.16 -8.47 14.82
C ALA A 139 7.69 -9.79 14.17
N ASN A 140 6.84 -10.55 14.88
CA ASN A 140 6.22 -11.76 14.35
C ASN A 140 5.30 -11.48 13.17
N SER A 141 4.53 -10.39 13.21
CA SER A 141 3.67 -9.93 12.13
C SER A 141 4.48 -9.60 10.87
N ALA A 142 5.62 -8.90 11.01
CA ALA A 142 6.52 -8.65 9.90
C ALA A 142 7.10 -9.95 9.30
N GLY A 143 7.47 -10.90 10.16
CA GLY A 143 7.92 -12.23 9.74
C GLY A 143 6.84 -13.04 9.03
N GLU A 144 5.59 -12.95 9.49
CA GLU A 144 4.44 -13.60 8.84
C GLU A 144 4.15 -12.97 7.47
N MET A 145 4.12 -11.64 7.38
CA MET A 145 3.97 -10.92 6.11
C MET A 145 5.02 -11.39 5.09
N ARG A 146 6.29 -11.48 5.52
CA ARG A 146 7.36 -11.95 4.64
C ARG A 146 7.09 -13.36 4.12
N ARG A 147 6.79 -14.32 5.00
CA ARG A 147 6.49 -15.72 4.62
C ARG A 147 5.29 -15.81 3.67
N PHE A 148 4.22 -15.06 3.97
CA PHE A 148 3.04 -15.02 3.11
C PHE A 148 3.41 -14.56 1.70
N LEU A 149 4.22 -13.52 1.57
CA LEU A 149 4.63 -12.99 0.26
C LEU A 149 5.60 -13.93 -0.47
N GLU A 150 6.50 -14.60 0.25
CA GLU A 150 7.41 -15.60 -0.31
C GLU A 150 6.65 -16.80 -0.92
N GLU A 151 5.60 -17.26 -0.25
CA GLU A 151 4.79 -18.40 -0.69
C GLU A 151 3.77 -18.01 -1.78
N SER A 152 3.12 -16.85 -1.66
CA SER A 152 2.02 -16.47 -2.57
C SER A 152 2.51 -15.78 -3.83
N TYR A 153 3.55 -14.98 -3.73
CA TYR A 153 4.11 -14.18 -4.83
C TYR A 153 5.65 -14.15 -4.73
N PRO A 154 6.33 -15.27 -5.05
CA PRO A 154 7.78 -15.36 -4.95
C PRO A 154 8.49 -14.28 -5.77
N ALA A 155 9.29 -13.47 -5.11
CA ALA A 155 10.13 -12.45 -5.71
C ALA A 155 11.26 -12.07 -4.75
N GLU A 156 12.38 -11.61 -5.29
CA GLU A 156 13.40 -10.98 -4.45
C GLU A 156 12.89 -9.61 -3.97
N ARG A 157 12.76 -9.46 -2.65
CA ARG A 157 12.28 -8.22 -2.03
C ARG A 157 12.92 -7.95 -0.67
N ASP A 158 13.19 -6.68 -0.42
CA ASP A 158 13.57 -6.21 0.91
C ASP A 158 12.30 -5.75 1.66
N THR A 159 11.87 -6.57 2.61
CA THR A 159 10.68 -6.27 3.44
C THR A 159 10.97 -5.29 4.58
N LEU A 160 12.20 -4.82 4.76
CA LEU A 160 12.58 -3.85 5.80
C LEU A 160 12.37 -2.38 5.36
N VAL A 161 12.10 -2.15 4.07
CA VAL A 161 11.91 -0.79 3.55
C VAL A 161 10.57 -0.17 3.94
N SER A 162 10.42 1.14 3.68
CA SER A 162 9.28 1.95 4.11
C SER A 162 7.91 1.43 3.63
N GLY A 163 7.84 0.85 2.45
CA GLY A 163 6.59 0.32 1.88
C GLY A 163 6.09 -0.97 2.54
N TYR A 164 6.91 -1.65 3.33
CA TYR A 164 6.57 -2.86 4.09
C TYR A 164 6.64 -2.62 5.60
N LEU A 165 7.81 -2.79 6.20
CA LEU A 165 7.98 -2.66 7.64
C LEU A 165 7.66 -1.24 8.13
N GLY A 166 8.08 -0.21 7.42
CA GLY A 166 7.80 1.17 7.82
C GLY A 166 6.30 1.47 7.89
N ASP A 167 5.53 1.02 6.89
CA ASP A 167 4.08 1.21 6.84
C ASP A 167 3.36 0.33 7.88
N LEU A 168 3.89 -0.84 8.21
CA LEU A 168 3.40 -1.68 9.31
C LEU A 168 3.60 -0.97 10.66
N LEU A 169 4.82 -0.51 10.94
CA LEU A 169 5.16 0.13 12.21
C LEU A 169 4.27 1.34 12.49
N VAL A 170 4.16 2.27 11.54
CA VAL A 170 3.35 3.49 11.73
C VAL A 170 1.87 3.19 11.91
N THR A 171 1.39 2.01 11.46
CA THR A 171 -0.01 1.63 11.61
C THR A 171 -0.27 0.94 12.95
N CYS A 172 0.76 0.36 13.58
CA CYS A 172 0.67 -0.32 14.87
C CYS A 172 0.85 0.61 16.08
N TYR A 173 1.39 1.80 15.91
CA TYR A 173 1.56 2.84 16.92
C TYR A 173 0.44 3.87 16.81
#